data_711f6492365c104c27bcfb8224c105b5
#
_entry.id   711f6492365c104c27bcfb8224c105b5
#
_cell.length_a   1.000
_cell.length_b   1.000
_cell.length_c   1.000
_cell.angle_alpha   90.00
_cell.angle_beta   90.00
_cell.angle_gamma   90.00
#
_symmetry.space_group_name_H-M   'P 1'
#
loop_
_entity.id
_entity.type
_entity.pdbx_description
1 polymer ?
#
loop_
_entity_poly.entity_id
_entity_poly.type
_entity_poly.pdbx_seq_one_letter_code
_entity_poly.pdbx_strand_id
1 'polypeptide(L)'
;MTVARVNINPDVLMWAIEYSQRGLEAFSEKFPKLTKWLEKSERPTVKQLEDMAKFAYVPFGYLMLSEKPDIPIRKISDFRTLQNQGFIASDEYSAALRDTINIVRSRQEWLIDYKKDKDYAPVAFIGSIDRNMSDDDIVNHINKVLEIPTNWRTKISSRANALRFFVDILESKGIVIFINGVVGNDTHRPLSVSEFRGFALADKMAPVIFINGADAIAARIFTLFHEVVHLFLGQDGLDDRTEPFCNRIAAKLLVPEDLFDKGWQKYAHDFEQLEKFFKVSQLVLFRAALTYNKIDEKEYARLVKLYESTHKRISMTGSGGDFYNVAPYRVGRGFCRYVNEAINSGALTYTEAYNLLGVKGKTFAEVMKKAKEG
;
A
#
# COMPACT_ATOMS: atom_id res chain seq x y z
N MET A 1 -39.67 1.47 27.74
CA MET A 1 -38.90 2.50 26.98
C MET A 1 -39.19 2.31 25.50
N THR A 2 -39.75 3.32 24.83
CA THR A 2 -39.98 3.29 23.39
C THR A 2 -38.64 3.36 22.67
N VAL A 3 -38.33 2.32 21.92
CA VAL A 3 -37.08 2.28 21.14
C VAL A 3 -37.18 3.29 19.99
N ALA A 4 -36.25 4.25 19.94
CA ALA A 4 -36.21 5.26 18.90
C ALA A 4 -36.02 4.60 17.52
N ARG A 5 -36.96 4.90 16.60
CA ARG A 5 -36.92 4.46 15.21
C ARG A 5 -36.59 5.62 14.30
N VAL A 6 -35.80 5.37 13.26
CA VAL A 6 -35.25 6.40 12.39
C VAL A 6 -35.88 6.34 11.03
N ASN A 7 -36.19 7.49 10.47
CA ASN A 7 -36.60 7.60 9.07
C ASN A 7 -35.34 7.58 8.21
N ILE A 8 -35.33 6.72 7.21
CA ILE A 8 -34.16 6.52 6.33
C ILE A 8 -34.60 6.59 4.87
N ASN A 9 -33.67 7.01 4.01
CA ASN A 9 -33.86 6.93 2.58
C ASN A 9 -33.45 5.53 2.06
N PRO A 10 -34.33 4.75 1.41
CA PRO A 10 -33.99 3.46 0.82
C PRO A 10 -32.84 3.52 -0.18
N ASP A 11 -32.74 4.60 -0.97
CA ASP A 11 -31.65 4.78 -1.94
C ASP A 11 -30.28 4.87 -1.26
N VAL A 12 -30.25 5.47 -0.07
CA VAL A 12 -29.01 5.52 0.76
C VAL A 12 -28.67 4.14 1.32
N LEU A 13 -29.67 3.35 1.71
CA LEU A 13 -29.41 1.96 2.14
C LEU A 13 -28.91 1.11 0.99
N MET A 14 -29.54 1.21 -0.19
CA MET A 14 -29.07 0.48 -1.38
C MET A 14 -27.67 0.90 -1.77
N TRP A 15 -27.37 2.21 -1.75
CA TRP A 15 -26.03 2.71 -1.96
C TRP A 15 -25.01 2.08 -0.99
N ALA A 16 -25.34 1.97 0.32
CA ALA A 16 -24.42 1.38 1.30
C ALA A 16 -24.18 -0.12 1.05
N ILE A 17 -25.21 -0.85 0.59
CA ILE A 17 -25.10 -2.24 0.20
C ILE A 17 -24.16 -2.40 -1.01
N GLU A 18 -24.39 -1.62 -2.06
CA GLU A 18 -23.56 -1.58 -3.26
C GLU A 18 -22.11 -1.17 -2.95
N TYR A 19 -21.96 -0.10 -2.15
CA TYR A 19 -20.64 0.41 -1.72
C TYR A 19 -19.83 -0.64 -0.99
N SER A 20 -20.47 -1.48 -0.16
CA SER A 20 -19.79 -2.52 0.60
C SER A 20 -19.30 -3.69 -0.25
N GLN A 21 -19.86 -3.87 -1.46
CA GLN A 21 -19.62 -5.02 -2.36
C GLN A 21 -19.90 -6.41 -1.74
N ARG A 22 -20.66 -6.47 -0.62
CA ARG A 22 -21.04 -7.75 0.01
C ARG A 22 -22.24 -8.41 -0.65
N GLY A 23 -23.00 -7.65 -1.44
CA GLY A 23 -24.22 -8.10 -2.10
C GLY A 23 -25.47 -8.05 -1.22
N LEU A 24 -26.62 -7.90 -1.85
CA LEU A 24 -27.92 -7.79 -1.17
C LEU A 24 -28.27 -9.04 -0.37
N GLU A 25 -27.87 -10.23 -0.82
CA GLU A 25 -28.14 -11.52 -0.16
C GLU A 25 -27.50 -11.56 1.25
N ALA A 26 -26.21 -11.22 1.36
CA ALA A 26 -25.52 -11.18 2.64
C ALA A 26 -26.14 -10.17 3.62
N PHE A 27 -26.65 -9.05 3.11
CA PHE A 27 -27.36 -8.07 3.94
C PHE A 27 -28.74 -8.59 4.37
N SER A 28 -29.48 -9.28 3.51
CA SER A 28 -30.79 -9.85 3.81
C SER A 28 -30.69 -10.96 4.87
N GLU A 29 -29.65 -11.78 4.79
CA GLU A 29 -29.34 -12.78 5.79
C GLU A 29 -29.00 -12.15 7.16
N LYS A 30 -28.16 -11.12 7.16
CA LYS A 30 -27.73 -10.43 8.39
C LYS A 30 -28.82 -9.58 9.00
N PHE A 31 -29.69 -8.97 8.19
CA PHE A 31 -30.74 -8.07 8.57
C PHE A 31 -32.10 -8.54 8.02
N PRO A 32 -32.79 -9.49 8.67
CA PRO A 32 -34.05 -10.07 8.15
C PRO A 32 -35.18 -9.06 7.90
N LYS A 33 -35.07 -7.84 8.44
CA LYS A 33 -36.04 -6.76 8.23
C LYS A 33 -35.64 -5.78 7.13
N LEU A 34 -34.54 -6.04 6.39
CA LEU A 34 -34.02 -5.13 5.38
C LEU A 34 -35.06 -4.79 4.31
N THR A 35 -35.77 -5.78 3.79
CA THR A 35 -36.82 -5.59 2.78
C THR A 35 -37.89 -4.59 3.28
N LYS A 36 -38.31 -4.72 4.54
CA LYS A 36 -39.30 -3.81 5.15
C LYS A 36 -38.77 -2.39 5.27
N TRP A 37 -37.44 -2.21 5.50
CA TRP A 37 -36.81 -0.90 5.54
C TRP A 37 -36.73 -0.27 4.16
N LEU A 38 -36.39 -1.06 3.14
CA LEU A 38 -36.36 -0.61 1.74
C LEU A 38 -37.76 -0.23 1.23
N GLU A 39 -38.80 -0.96 1.62
CA GLU A 39 -40.21 -0.70 1.28
C GLU A 39 -40.85 0.38 2.15
N LYS A 40 -40.12 0.95 3.16
CA LYS A 40 -40.63 1.91 4.16
C LYS A 40 -41.80 1.38 5.01
N SER A 41 -42.08 0.08 5.00
CA SER A 41 -43.15 -0.54 5.79
C SER A 41 -42.79 -0.70 7.27
N GLU A 42 -41.50 -0.74 7.62
CA GLU A 42 -40.97 -0.68 8.98
C GLU A 42 -39.74 0.23 9.04
N ARG A 43 -39.58 0.96 10.14
CA ARG A 43 -38.40 1.82 10.37
C ARG A 43 -37.39 1.09 11.23
N PRO A 44 -36.07 1.10 10.89
CA PRO A 44 -35.04 0.54 11.74
C PRO A 44 -34.85 1.34 13.02
N THR A 45 -34.33 0.69 14.05
CA THR A 45 -33.83 1.39 15.25
C THR A 45 -32.44 1.96 14.97
N VAL A 46 -32.02 2.94 15.79
CA VAL A 46 -30.65 3.51 15.75
C VAL A 46 -29.61 2.39 15.81
N LYS A 47 -29.80 1.43 16.74
CA LYS A 47 -28.87 0.29 16.90
C LYS A 47 -28.78 -0.58 15.65
N GLN A 48 -29.92 -0.86 15.00
CA GLN A 48 -29.92 -1.63 13.75
C GLN A 48 -29.17 -0.91 12.61
N LEU A 49 -29.31 0.42 12.53
CA LEU A 49 -28.57 1.22 11.55
C LEU A 49 -27.07 1.29 11.88
N GLU A 50 -26.69 1.40 13.15
CA GLU A 50 -25.28 1.32 13.56
C GLU A 50 -24.65 -0.02 13.16
N ASP A 51 -25.38 -1.13 13.39
CA ASP A 51 -24.90 -2.46 13.03
C ASP A 51 -24.84 -2.63 11.50
N MET A 52 -25.79 -2.03 10.75
CA MET A 52 -25.77 -2.01 9.29
C MET A 52 -24.62 -1.15 8.77
N ALA A 53 -24.36 0.02 9.33
CA ALA A 53 -23.24 0.88 8.96
C ALA A 53 -21.90 0.16 9.15
N LYS A 54 -21.72 -0.53 10.29
CA LYS A 54 -20.53 -1.37 10.53
C LYS A 54 -20.41 -2.49 9.53
N PHE A 55 -21.51 -3.16 9.19
CA PHE A 55 -21.50 -4.25 8.23
C PHE A 55 -21.25 -3.78 6.80
N ALA A 56 -21.74 -2.58 6.44
CA ALA A 56 -21.50 -1.94 5.15
C ALA A 56 -20.13 -1.24 5.07
N TYR A 57 -19.40 -1.12 6.18
CA TYR A 57 -18.16 -0.34 6.27
C TYR A 57 -18.31 1.13 5.89
N VAL A 58 -19.46 1.71 6.23
CA VAL A 58 -19.73 3.15 6.02
C VAL A 58 -19.91 3.87 7.37
N PRO A 59 -19.54 5.15 7.46
CA PRO A 59 -19.86 5.96 8.63
C PRO A 59 -21.37 5.97 8.90
N PHE A 60 -21.78 5.80 10.17
CA PHE A 60 -23.19 5.81 10.56
C PHE A 60 -23.94 7.04 10.03
N GLY A 61 -23.31 8.22 10.07
CA GLY A 61 -23.90 9.47 9.60
C GLY A 61 -24.33 9.44 8.13
N TYR A 62 -23.70 8.62 7.30
CA TYR A 62 -24.08 8.49 5.89
C TYR A 62 -25.44 7.83 5.71
N LEU A 63 -25.81 6.87 6.57
CA LEU A 63 -27.14 6.26 6.53
C LEU A 63 -28.27 7.21 6.98
N MET A 64 -27.90 8.37 7.54
CA MET A 64 -28.85 9.41 7.98
C MET A 64 -29.05 10.51 6.94
N LEU A 65 -28.35 10.45 5.81
CA LEU A 65 -28.48 11.45 4.75
C LEU A 65 -29.84 11.31 4.04
N SER A 66 -30.33 12.45 3.55
CA SER A 66 -31.57 12.53 2.74
C SER A 66 -31.37 12.02 1.31
N GLU A 67 -30.13 12.05 0.83
CA GLU A 67 -29.75 11.67 -0.53
C GLU A 67 -28.50 10.80 -0.52
N LYS A 68 -28.32 10.01 -1.59
CA LYS A 68 -27.12 9.19 -1.81
C LYS A 68 -25.87 10.08 -1.74
N PRO A 69 -24.88 9.75 -0.88
CA PRO A 69 -23.65 10.53 -0.79
C PRO A 69 -22.86 10.41 -2.09
N ASP A 70 -22.43 11.55 -2.61
CA ASP A 70 -21.42 11.59 -3.69
C ASP A 70 -20.04 11.48 -3.07
N ILE A 71 -19.54 10.26 -2.98
CA ILE A 71 -18.16 10.01 -2.53
C ILE A 71 -17.32 9.88 -3.79
N PRO A 72 -16.48 10.87 -4.11
CA PRO A 72 -15.62 10.77 -5.27
C PRO A 72 -14.69 9.57 -5.09
N ILE A 73 -14.77 8.61 -6.03
CA ILE A 73 -13.77 7.54 -6.11
C ILE A 73 -12.48 8.21 -6.55
N ARG A 74 -11.59 8.45 -5.59
CA ARG A 74 -10.29 9.05 -5.86
C ARG A 74 -9.44 8.02 -6.61
N LYS A 75 -9.35 8.18 -7.93
CA LYS A 75 -8.55 7.32 -8.78
C LYS A 75 -7.09 7.41 -8.35
N ILE A 76 -6.45 6.27 -8.16
CA ILE A 76 -5.00 6.15 -8.20
C ILE A 76 -4.67 5.55 -9.55
N SER A 77 -3.77 6.17 -10.23
CA SER A 77 -3.49 5.88 -11.64
C SER A 77 -2.71 4.59 -11.82
N ASP A 78 -2.14 4.05 -10.74
CA ASP A 78 -1.13 3.02 -10.85
C ASP A 78 -1.25 1.98 -9.75
N PHE A 79 -1.71 0.77 -10.12
CA PHE A 79 -1.68 -0.40 -9.26
C PHE A 79 -0.87 -1.51 -9.91
N ARG A 80 0.18 -1.92 -9.23
CA ARG A 80 0.86 -3.14 -9.59
C ARG A 80 0.01 -4.36 -9.25
N THR A 81 -0.60 -4.99 -10.27
CA THR A 81 -1.30 -6.27 -10.14
C THR A 81 -0.36 -7.46 -10.37
N LEU A 82 -0.80 -8.67 -9.98
CA LEU A 82 -0.03 -9.91 -10.21
C LEU A 82 0.17 -10.24 -11.70
N GLN A 83 -0.71 -9.78 -12.58
CA GLN A 83 -0.78 -10.24 -13.97
C GLN A 83 -0.20 -9.27 -15.00
N ASN A 84 0.28 -8.07 -14.60
CA ASN A 84 0.64 -6.99 -15.55
C ASN A 84 -0.48 -6.76 -16.62
N GLN A 85 -1.72 -7.16 -16.33
CA GLN A 85 -2.85 -7.01 -17.21
C GLN A 85 -3.59 -5.75 -16.80
N GLY A 86 -3.38 -4.67 -17.55
CA GLY A 86 -4.22 -3.52 -17.66
C GLY A 86 -4.72 -2.87 -16.35
N PHE A 87 -5.14 -1.64 -16.47
CA PHE A 87 -5.74 -0.86 -15.38
C PHE A 87 -7.00 -1.54 -14.86
N ILE A 88 -7.12 -1.70 -13.54
CA ILE A 88 -8.42 -1.91 -12.91
C ILE A 88 -9.14 -0.58 -12.99
N ALA A 89 -10.31 -0.54 -13.65
CA ALA A 89 -11.14 0.66 -13.65
C ALA A 89 -11.49 1.02 -12.20
N SER A 90 -11.47 2.31 -11.85
CA SER A 90 -11.71 2.75 -10.46
C SER A 90 -13.04 2.28 -9.87
N ASP A 91 -14.01 1.99 -10.73
CA ASP A 91 -15.33 1.49 -10.37
C ASP A 91 -15.31 0.01 -9.97
N GLU A 92 -14.20 -0.69 -10.25
CA GLU A 92 -13.96 -2.10 -9.92
C GLU A 92 -13.14 -2.29 -8.63
N TYR A 93 -12.67 -1.20 -7.99
CA TYR A 93 -11.92 -1.31 -6.74
C TYR A 93 -12.76 -1.95 -5.65
N SER A 94 -12.18 -2.93 -4.93
CA SER A 94 -12.83 -3.46 -3.73
C SER A 94 -13.05 -2.34 -2.69
N ALA A 95 -14.07 -2.51 -1.84
CA ALA A 95 -14.28 -1.61 -0.72
C ALA A 95 -13.05 -1.49 0.19
N ALA A 96 -12.26 -2.58 0.31
CA ALA A 96 -11.04 -2.59 1.10
C ALA A 96 -9.94 -1.72 0.46
N LEU A 97 -9.76 -1.79 -0.84
CA LEU A 97 -8.79 -0.95 -1.56
C LEU A 97 -9.20 0.52 -1.54
N ARG A 98 -10.47 0.85 -1.83
CA ARG A 98 -10.98 2.23 -1.78
C ARG A 98 -10.74 2.89 -0.42
N ASP A 99 -11.10 2.19 0.66
CA ASP A 99 -10.94 2.71 2.02
C ASP A 99 -9.46 2.88 2.38
N THR A 100 -8.59 1.97 1.93
CA THR A 100 -7.15 2.09 2.12
C THR A 100 -6.59 3.33 1.42
N ILE A 101 -6.98 3.56 0.17
CA ILE A 101 -6.62 4.76 -0.59
C ILE A 101 -7.07 6.03 0.14
N ASN A 102 -8.33 6.06 0.59
CA ASN A 102 -8.88 7.22 1.28
C ASN A 102 -8.15 7.50 2.60
N ILE A 103 -7.82 6.47 3.38
CA ILE A 103 -7.04 6.61 4.62
C ILE A 103 -5.65 7.19 4.32
N VAL A 104 -4.96 6.67 3.31
CA VAL A 104 -3.60 7.11 2.97
C VAL A 104 -3.61 8.54 2.43
N ARG A 105 -4.58 8.90 1.57
CA ARG A 105 -4.74 10.27 1.06
C ARG A 105 -5.07 11.27 2.16
N SER A 106 -5.98 10.94 3.06
CA SER A 106 -6.28 11.83 4.19
C SER A 106 -5.06 12.08 5.08
N ARG A 107 -4.22 11.07 5.29
CA ARG A 107 -2.94 11.23 5.99
C ARG A 107 -1.96 12.11 5.22
N GLN A 108 -1.88 11.93 3.90
CA GLN A 108 -1.04 12.75 3.03
C GLN A 108 -1.50 14.21 3.03
N GLU A 109 -2.80 14.47 2.86
CA GLU A 109 -3.40 15.81 2.85
C GLU A 109 -3.08 16.55 4.17
N TRP A 110 -3.31 15.89 5.31
CA TRP A 110 -2.92 16.44 6.61
C TRP A 110 -1.43 16.76 6.69
N LEU A 111 -0.57 15.86 6.20
CA LEU A 111 0.88 16.07 6.23
C LEU A 111 1.33 17.19 5.30
N ILE A 112 0.69 17.35 4.14
CA ILE A 112 0.94 18.47 3.21
C ILE A 112 0.67 19.79 3.92
N ASP A 113 -0.51 19.92 4.55
CA ASP A 113 -0.90 21.13 5.26
C ASP A 113 0.04 21.42 6.44
N TYR A 114 0.32 20.41 7.26
CA TYR A 114 1.27 20.52 8.38
C TYR A 114 2.66 20.97 7.94
N LYS A 115 3.21 20.37 6.87
CA LYS A 115 4.52 20.74 6.34
C LYS A 115 4.55 22.15 5.75
N LYS A 116 3.49 22.58 5.08
CA LYS A 116 3.36 23.96 4.58
C LYS A 116 3.31 24.95 5.72
N ASP A 117 2.52 24.69 6.76
CA ASP A 117 2.39 25.56 7.94
C ASP A 117 3.70 25.67 8.75
N LYS A 118 4.58 24.70 8.60
CA LYS A 118 5.91 24.67 9.27
C LYS A 118 7.07 25.02 8.34
N ASP A 119 6.80 25.52 7.16
CA ASP A 119 7.81 25.93 6.17
C ASP A 119 8.84 24.84 5.80
N TYR A 120 8.40 23.57 5.77
CA TYR A 120 9.25 22.48 5.29
C TYR A 120 9.57 22.65 3.81
N ALA A 121 10.82 22.36 3.43
CA ALA A 121 11.21 22.35 2.03
C ALA A 121 10.58 21.18 1.27
N PRO A 122 10.15 21.38 0.01
CA PRO A 122 9.70 20.31 -0.86
C PRO A 122 10.79 19.27 -1.10
N VAL A 123 10.41 18.03 -1.33
CA VAL A 123 11.31 16.93 -1.70
C VAL A 123 11.72 17.09 -3.16
N ALA A 124 12.94 17.55 -3.39
CA ALA A 124 13.41 18.05 -4.69
C ALA A 124 13.47 16.98 -5.79
N PHE A 125 13.64 15.71 -5.45
CA PHE A 125 13.79 14.64 -6.43
C PHE A 125 12.46 14.09 -6.98
N ILE A 126 11.32 14.53 -6.47
CA ILE A 126 10.01 14.15 -7.03
C ILE A 126 9.86 14.76 -8.41
N GLY A 127 9.73 13.92 -9.45
CA GLY A 127 9.68 14.32 -10.84
C GLY A 127 11.04 14.68 -11.43
N SER A 128 12.14 14.09 -10.91
CA SER A 128 13.51 14.40 -11.35
C SER A 128 14.05 13.46 -12.44
N ILE A 129 13.31 12.47 -12.88
CA ILE A 129 13.66 11.62 -14.01
C ILE A 129 12.66 11.76 -15.17
N ASP A 130 13.14 11.51 -16.36
CA ASP A 130 12.37 11.47 -17.61
C ASP A 130 12.59 10.12 -18.30
N ARG A 131 11.57 9.62 -19.00
CA ARG A 131 11.63 8.33 -19.73
C ARG A 131 12.59 8.37 -20.93
N ASN A 132 13.00 9.56 -21.38
CA ASN A 132 13.99 9.72 -22.45
C ASN A 132 15.44 9.58 -21.94
N MET A 133 15.66 9.58 -20.64
CA MET A 133 16.97 9.29 -20.04
C MET A 133 17.33 7.81 -20.26
N SER A 134 18.62 7.51 -20.33
CA SER A 134 19.06 6.12 -20.35
C SER A 134 18.73 5.42 -19.02
N ASP A 135 18.45 4.13 -19.07
CA ASP A 135 18.19 3.33 -17.85
C ASP A 135 19.33 3.47 -16.84
N ASP A 136 20.57 3.48 -17.29
CA ASP A 136 21.74 3.54 -16.43
C ASP A 136 21.91 4.94 -15.79
N ASP A 137 21.60 6.02 -16.52
CA ASP A 137 21.56 7.36 -15.93
C ASP A 137 20.49 7.47 -14.86
N ILE A 138 19.31 6.90 -15.09
CA ILE A 138 18.21 6.87 -14.12
C ILE A 138 18.62 6.10 -12.87
N VAL A 139 19.15 4.88 -13.02
CA VAL A 139 19.60 4.04 -11.91
C VAL A 139 20.70 4.75 -11.11
N ASN A 140 21.67 5.36 -11.78
CA ASN A 140 22.74 6.12 -11.13
C ASN A 140 22.20 7.35 -10.40
N HIS A 141 21.24 8.09 -11.01
CA HIS A 141 20.61 9.23 -10.38
C HIS A 141 19.85 8.83 -9.11
N ILE A 142 18.99 7.79 -9.17
CA ILE A 142 18.22 7.29 -8.01
C ILE A 142 19.18 6.83 -6.89
N ASN A 143 20.19 6.01 -7.22
CA ASN A 143 21.17 5.54 -6.23
C ASN A 143 21.93 6.69 -5.57
N LYS A 144 22.31 7.72 -6.34
CA LYS A 144 23.00 8.91 -5.84
C LYS A 144 22.12 9.73 -4.91
N VAL A 145 20.87 10.00 -5.29
CA VAL A 145 19.90 10.76 -4.48
C VAL A 145 19.58 10.05 -3.19
N LEU A 146 19.32 8.75 -3.26
CA LEU A 146 18.97 7.93 -2.10
C LEU A 146 20.21 7.54 -1.26
N GLU A 147 21.43 7.75 -1.78
CA GLU A 147 22.68 7.38 -1.12
C GLU A 147 22.73 5.90 -0.74
N ILE A 148 22.23 5.02 -1.63
CA ILE A 148 22.22 3.58 -1.39
C ILE A 148 23.64 3.03 -1.46
N PRO A 149 24.19 2.47 -0.34
CA PRO A 149 25.54 1.92 -0.33
C PRO A 149 25.65 0.72 -1.29
N THR A 150 26.66 0.70 -2.14
CA THR A 150 26.86 -0.38 -3.14
C THR A 150 27.05 -1.77 -2.49
N ASN A 151 27.56 -1.81 -1.25
CA ASN A 151 27.85 -3.03 -0.50
C ASN A 151 26.73 -3.45 0.47
N TRP A 152 25.52 -2.88 0.39
CA TRP A 152 24.41 -3.20 1.29
C TRP A 152 24.07 -4.71 1.32
N ARG A 153 24.22 -5.41 0.16
CA ARG A 153 23.89 -6.84 0.02
C ARG A 153 24.75 -7.74 0.90
N THR A 154 25.98 -7.36 1.13
CA THR A 154 26.93 -8.10 1.98
C THR A 154 26.79 -7.78 3.46
N LYS A 155 26.31 -6.58 3.78
CA LYS A 155 26.13 -6.12 5.17
C LYS A 155 24.80 -6.57 5.78
N ILE A 156 23.79 -6.83 4.97
CA ILE A 156 22.44 -7.17 5.41
C ILE A 156 22.19 -8.67 5.29
N SER A 157 21.89 -9.32 6.41
CA SER A 157 21.76 -10.77 6.50
C SER A 157 20.45 -11.34 5.96
N SER A 158 19.32 -10.60 6.09
CA SER A 158 17.99 -11.10 5.75
C SER A 158 17.18 -10.13 4.88
N ARG A 159 16.15 -10.64 4.19
CA ARG A 159 15.20 -9.81 3.44
C ARG A 159 14.42 -8.85 4.35
N ALA A 160 14.07 -9.29 5.55
CA ALA A 160 13.37 -8.41 6.50
C ALA A 160 14.23 -7.20 6.89
N ASN A 161 15.52 -7.43 7.14
CA ASN A 161 16.47 -6.35 7.43
C ASN A 161 16.72 -5.48 6.19
N ALA A 162 16.70 -6.05 4.97
CA ALA A 162 16.83 -5.28 3.75
C ALA A 162 15.62 -4.36 3.53
N LEU A 163 14.40 -4.86 3.73
CA LEU A 163 13.20 -4.03 3.66
C LEU A 163 13.25 -2.88 4.66
N ARG A 164 13.62 -3.16 5.93
CA ARG A 164 13.78 -2.13 6.96
C ARG A 164 14.81 -1.08 6.55
N PHE A 165 15.98 -1.52 6.12
CA PHE A 165 17.06 -0.65 5.69
C PHE A 165 16.63 0.31 4.57
N PHE A 166 15.91 -0.18 3.56
CA PHE A 166 15.41 0.67 2.48
C PHE A 166 14.31 1.63 2.96
N VAL A 167 13.41 1.16 3.82
CA VAL A 167 12.40 2.03 4.45
C VAL A 167 13.08 3.16 5.21
N ASP A 168 14.12 2.88 6.00
CA ASP A 168 14.86 3.89 6.76
C ASP A 168 15.54 4.93 5.85
N ILE A 169 16.17 4.47 4.76
CA ILE A 169 16.75 5.38 3.75
C ILE A 169 15.68 6.29 3.16
N LEU A 170 14.58 5.73 2.68
CA LEU A 170 13.53 6.48 2.01
C LEU A 170 12.83 7.47 2.95
N GLU A 171 12.58 7.06 4.21
CA GLU A 171 12.03 7.95 5.22
C GLU A 171 13.01 9.08 5.58
N SER A 172 14.32 8.83 5.58
CA SER A 172 15.33 9.89 5.78
C SER A 172 15.36 10.93 4.66
N LYS A 173 14.89 10.56 3.46
CA LYS A 173 14.76 11.45 2.30
C LYS A 173 13.38 12.13 2.23
N GLY A 174 12.54 11.97 3.25
CA GLY A 174 11.25 12.66 3.37
C GLY A 174 10.06 11.92 2.74
N ILE A 175 10.23 10.68 2.27
CA ILE A 175 9.15 9.83 1.79
C ILE A 175 8.46 9.18 3.00
N VAL A 176 7.12 9.18 3.03
CA VAL A 176 6.36 8.45 4.05
C VAL A 176 5.98 7.08 3.53
N ILE A 177 6.23 6.04 4.34
CA ILE A 177 5.99 4.65 3.92
C ILE A 177 5.00 3.97 4.86
N PHE A 178 3.94 3.41 4.27
CA PHE A 178 2.97 2.56 4.96
C PHE A 178 3.11 1.13 4.46
N ILE A 179 3.24 0.16 5.38
CA ILE A 179 3.24 -1.28 5.04
C ILE A 179 2.12 -1.94 5.83
N ASN A 180 1.00 -2.23 5.18
CA ASN A 180 -0.17 -2.76 5.85
C ASN A 180 -0.88 -3.81 5.00
N GLY A 181 -1.27 -4.94 5.59
CA GLY A 181 -2.01 -6.02 4.94
C GLY A 181 -3.51 -6.04 5.29
N VAL A 182 -4.00 -4.99 5.96
CA VAL A 182 -5.42 -4.86 6.35
C VAL A 182 -5.86 -3.41 6.15
N VAL A 183 -7.17 -3.16 6.08
CA VAL A 183 -7.70 -1.79 5.99
C VAL A 183 -7.50 -1.09 7.34
N GLY A 184 -6.73 -0.02 7.36
CA GLY A 184 -6.44 0.71 8.60
C GLY A 184 -5.84 -0.20 9.66
N ASN A 185 -6.57 -0.47 10.75
CA ASN A 185 -6.20 -1.41 11.80
C ASN A 185 -7.21 -2.56 11.95
N ASP A 186 -8.13 -2.73 10.98
CA ASP A 186 -9.16 -3.76 11.02
C ASP A 186 -8.65 -5.09 10.44
N THR A 187 -8.30 -6.03 11.32
CA THR A 187 -7.81 -7.36 10.94
C THR A 187 -8.86 -8.25 10.26
N HIS A 188 -10.13 -7.87 10.32
CA HIS A 188 -11.23 -8.57 9.62
C HIS A 188 -11.39 -8.10 8.17
N ARG A 189 -10.60 -7.12 7.75
CA ARG A 189 -10.58 -6.57 6.38
C ARG A 189 -9.19 -6.73 5.74
N PRO A 190 -8.80 -7.97 5.40
CA PRO A 190 -7.50 -8.19 4.76
C PRO A 190 -7.47 -7.57 3.35
N LEU A 191 -6.29 -7.09 2.95
CA LEU A 191 -6.04 -6.60 1.60
C LEU A 191 -5.64 -7.76 0.68
N SER A 192 -6.18 -7.76 -0.54
CA SER A 192 -5.87 -8.80 -1.53
C SER A 192 -4.59 -8.45 -2.30
N VAL A 193 -3.59 -9.33 -2.26
CA VAL A 193 -2.37 -9.22 -3.07
C VAL A 193 -2.67 -9.43 -4.56
N SER A 194 -3.75 -10.15 -4.90
CA SER A 194 -4.17 -10.33 -6.29
C SER A 194 -4.77 -9.06 -6.89
N GLU A 195 -5.32 -8.17 -6.05
CA GLU A 195 -5.89 -6.91 -6.48
C GLU A 195 -4.79 -5.83 -6.64
N PHE A 196 -3.91 -5.69 -5.65
CA PHE A 196 -2.81 -4.73 -5.72
C PHE A 196 -1.65 -5.09 -4.78
N ARG A 197 -0.45 -4.64 -5.10
CA ARG A 197 0.76 -4.85 -4.29
C ARG A 197 1.27 -3.59 -3.62
N GLY A 198 1.05 -2.43 -4.21
CA GLY A 198 1.44 -1.13 -3.70
C GLY A 198 0.90 0.00 -4.57
N PHE A 199 1.12 1.22 -4.12
CA PHE A 199 0.90 2.44 -4.88
C PHE A 199 1.72 3.61 -4.31
N ALA A 200 2.03 4.58 -5.16
CA ALA A 200 2.65 5.84 -4.79
C ALA A 200 1.68 7.01 -4.95
N LEU A 201 1.83 8.02 -4.09
CA LEU A 201 1.17 9.32 -4.20
C LEU A 201 2.27 10.38 -4.34
N ALA A 202 2.50 10.84 -5.57
CA ALA A 202 3.57 11.75 -5.92
C ALA A 202 3.18 13.19 -5.60
N ASP A 203 3.52 13.64 -4.41
CA ASP A 203 3.43 15.03 -3.98
C ASP A 203 4.80 15.52 -3.50
N LYS A 204 5.20 16.76 -3.87
CA LYS A 204 6.52 17.29 -3.49
C LYS A 204 6.65 17.60 -2.00
N MET A 205 5.57 17.92 -1.31
CA MET A 205 5.60 18.19 0.14
C MET A 205 5.53 16.91 0.96
N ALA A 206 4.68 15.97 0.54
CA ALA A 206 4.44 14.73 1.26
C ALA A 206 4.36 13.52 0.30
N PRO A 207 5.48 13.10 -0.31
CA PRO A 207 5.49 11.88 -1.10
C PRO A 207 5.20 10.66 -0.21
N VAL A 208 4.30 9.79 -0.68
CA VAL A 208 3.85 8.61 0.07
C VAL A 208 4.00 7.36 -0.79
N ILE A 209 4.45 6.28 -0.17
CA ILE A 209 4.38 4.91 -0.72
C ILE A 209 3.54 4.05 0.22
N PHE A 210 2.58 3.32 -0.34
CA PHE A 210 1.86 2.26 0.36
C PHE A 210 2.26 0.90 -0.22
N ILE A 211 2.60 -0.05 0.67
CA ILE A 211 2.93 -1.43 0.30
C ILE A 211 1.91 -2.37 0.95
N ASN A 212 1.33 -3.28 0.16
CA ASN A 212 0.46 -4.33 0.69
C ASN A 212 1.28 -5.29 1.56
N GLY A 213 1.08 -5.20 2.87
CA GLY A 213 1.78 -6.00 3.87
C GLY A 213 1.41 -7.48 3.86
N ALA A 214 0.37 -7.90 3.13
CA ALA A 214 0.01 -9.31 2.96
C ALA A 214 0.93 -10.04 1.96
N ASP A 215 1.69 -9.30 1.14
CA ASP A 215 2.62 -9.88 0.16
C ASP A 215 3.90 -10.42 0.84
N ALA A 216 4.61 -11.31 0.14
CA ALA A 216 5.90 -11.82 0.59
C ALA A 216 6.96 -10.70 0.70
N ILE A 217 7.87 -10.79 1.68
CA ILE A 217 8.88 -9.74 1.94
C ILE A 217 9.72 -9.42 0.69
N ALA A 218 10.11 -10.44 -0.07
CA ALA A 218 10.88 -10.24 -1.30
C ALA A 218 10.08 -9.46 -2.36
N ALA A 219 8.79 -9.71 -2.47
CA ALA A 219 7.91 -8.97 -3.37
C ALA A 219 7.69 -7.53 -2.89
N ARG A 220 7.57 -7.31 -1.56
CA ARG A 220 7.48 -5.96 -0.98
C ARG A 220 8.72 -5.10 -1.28
N ILE A 221 9.93 -5.70 -1.25
CA ILE A 221 11.17 -4.98 -1.62
C ILE A 221 11.10 -4.53 -3.09
N PHE A 222 10.67 -5.41 -3.99
CA PHE A 222 10.54 -5.05 -5.39
C PHE A 222 9.46 -3.97 -5.59
N THR A 223 8.29 -4.13 -4.97
CA THR A 223 7.21 -3.14 -5.02
C THR A 223 7.69 -1.80 -4.48
N LEU A 224 8.45 -1.78 -3.36
CA LEU A 224 8.99 -0.54 -2.80
C LEU A 224 9.84 0.23 -3.83
N PHE A 225 10.75 -0.44 -4.54
CA PHE A 225 11.56 0.20 -5.57
C PHE A 225 10.76 0.57 -6.83
N HIS A 226 9.74 -0.19 -7.17
CA HIS A 226 8.82 0.15 -8.24
C HIS A 226 8.09 1.48 -7.94
N GLU A 227 7.54 1.62 -6.73
CA GLU A 227 6.87 2.85 -6.29
C GLU A 227 7.85 4.03 -6.13
N VAL A 228 9.10 3.77 -5.78
CA VAL A 228 10.17 4.80 -5.79
C VAL A 228 10.35 5.36 -7.20
N VAL A 229 10.37 4.52 -8.23
CA VAL A 229 10.51 5.01 -9.63
C VAL A 229 9.33 5.90 -10.01
N HIS A 230 8.09 5.56 -9.62
CA HIS A 230 6.93 6.43 -9.81
C HIS A 230 7.10 7.80 -9.17
N LEU A 231 7.61 7.85 -7.93
CA LEU A 231 7.87 9.13 -7.26
C LEU A 231 8.93 9.95 -8.00
N PHE A 232 10.01 9.32 -8.49
CA PHE A 232 11.03 10.02 -9.26
C PHE A 232 10.51 10.51 -10.61
N LEU A 233 9.55 9.82 -11.24
CA LEU A 233 8.84 10.30 -12.42
C LEU A 233 7.91 11.50 -12.11
N GLY A 234 7.45 11.62 -10.87
CA GLY A 234 6.51 12.68 -10.45
C GLY A 234 5.15 12.59 -11.11
N GLN A 235 4.81 11.44 -11.61
CA GLN A 235 3.54 11.18 -12.28
C GLN A 235 2.74 10.18 -11.46
N ASP A 236 1.50 10.54 -11.15
CA ASP A 236 0.45 9.59 -10.83
C ASP A 236 0.07 8.92 -12.16
N GLY A 237 0.90 8.00 -12.64
CA GLY A 237 0.91 7.51 -14.03
C GLY A 237 -0.40 6.88 -14.53
N LEU A 238 -0.84 7.24 -15.74
CA LEU A 238 -1.98 6.64 -16.46
C LEU A 238 -1.56 6.14 -17.86
N ASP A 239 -0.29 5.83 -18.07
CA ASP A 239 0.20 5.39 -19.38
C ASP A 239 0.63 3.92 -19.30
N ASP A 240 0.04 3.07 -20.14
CA ASP A 240 0.37 1.65 -20.28
C ASP A 240 1.89 1.37 -20.40
N ARG A 241 2.67 2.37 -20.81
CA ARG A 241 4.13 2.29 -20.92
C ARG A 241 4.87 2.57 -19.61
N THR A 242 4.21 3.15 -18.60
CA THR A 242 4.84 3.49 -17.31
C THR A 242 5.17 2.24 -16.51
N GLU A 243 4.24 1.29 -16.43
CA GLU A 243 4.40 0.06 -15.66
C GLU A 243 5.60 -0.79 -16.12
N PRO A 244 5.76 -1.12 -17.42
CA PRO A 244 6.94 -1.84 -17.90
C PRO A 244 8.24 -1.10 -17.64
N PHE A 245 8.23 0.24 -17.75
CA PHE A 245 9.38 1.08 -17.45
C PHE A 245 9.76 1.01 -15.97
N CYS A 246 8.82 1.24 -15.05
CA CYS A 246 9.06 1.18 -13.61
C CYS A 246 9.55 -0.21 -13.18
N ASN A 247 8.96 -1.28 -13.72
CA ASN A 247 9.41 -2.64 -13.48
C ASN A 247 10.87 -2.87 -13.93
N ARG A 248 11.25 -2.34 -15.09
CA ARG A 248 12.61 -2.48 -15.64
C ARG A 248 13.62 -1.72 -14.79
N ILE A 249 13.35 -0.48 -14.44
CA ILE A 249 14.25 0.34 -13.61
C ILE A 249 14.36 -0.24 -12.19
N ALA A 250 13.25 -0.64 -11.56
CA ALA A 250 13.27 -1.29 -10.25
C ALA A 250 14.11 -2.59 -10.26
N ALA A 251 14.00 -3.39 -11.31
CA ALA A 251 14.83 -4.58 -11.48
C ALA A 251 16.32 -4.24 -11.56
N LYS A 252 16.71 -3.24 -12.35
CA LYS A 252 18.11 -2.78 -12.47
C LYS A 252 18.66 -2.20 -11.16
N LEU A 253 17.87 -1.45 -10.39
CA LEU A 253 18.24 -0.96 -9.06
C LEU A 253 18.56 -2.10 -8.09
N LEU A 254 17.71 -3.12 -8.07
CA LEU A 254 17.85 -4.27 -7.17
C LEU A 254 18.87 -5.29 -7.64
N VAL A 255 19.02 -5.46 -8.95
CA VAL A 255 19.88 -6.47 -9.59
C VAL A 255 20.72 -5.79 -10.67
N PRO A 256 21.76 -5.02 -10.31
CA PRO A 256 22.66 -4.38 -11.26
C PRO A 256 23.36 -5.43 -12.14
N GLU A 257 23.52 -5.13 -13.44
CA GLU A 257 24.01 -6.06 -14.45
C GLU A 257 25.41 -6.62 -14.14
N ASP A 258 26.32 -5.74 -13.75
CA ASP A 258 27.70 -6.11 -13.40
C ASP A 258 27.78 -7.09 -12.20
N LEU A 259 26.93 -6.91 -11.20
CA LEU A 259 26.81 -7.80 -10.07
C LEU A 259 26.08 -9.10 -10.44
N PHE A 260 25.08 -9.00 -11.33
CA PHE A 260 24.36 -10.16 -11.81
C PHE A 260 25.28 -11.08 -12.61
N ASP A 261 26.10 -10.55 -13.49
CA ASP A 261 27.07 -11.31 -14.27
C ASP A 261 28.08 -12.06 -13.40
N LYS A 262 28.62 -11.38 -12.39
CA LYS A 262 29.52 -12.01 -11.41
C LYS A 262 28.82 -13.13 -10.63
N GLY A 263 27.58 -12.88 -10.19
CA GLY A 263 26.77 -13.87 -9.49
C GLY A 263 26.37 -15.04 -10.39
N TRP A 264 26.01 -14.78 -11.64
CA TRP A 264 25.63 -15.76 -12.64
C TRP A 264 26.77 -16.77 -12.89
N GLN A 265 27.99 -16.27 -13.05
CA GLN A 265 29.17 -17.13 -13.18
C GLN A 265 29.51 -17.88 -11.89
N LYS A 266 29.48 -17.17 -10.75
CA LYS A 266 29.87 -17.74 -9.45
C LYS A 266 28.96 -18.87 -8.98
N TYR A 267 27.63 -18.71 -9.18
CA TYR A 267 26.62 -19.63 -8.67
C TYR A 267 26.12 -20.63 -9.74
N ALA A 268 26.83 -20.75 -10.87
CA ALA A 268 26.51 -21.72 -11.93
C ALA A 268 25.03 -21.74 -12.33
N HIS A 269 24.43 -20.56 -12.45
CA HIS A 269 23.03 -20.35 -12.82
C HIS A 269 21.99 -20.79 -11.75
N ASP A 270 22.42 -21.02 -10.51
CA ASP A 270 21.55 -21.39 -9.40
C ASP A 270 20.77 -20.16 -8.89
N PHE A 271 19.48 -20.10 -9.23
CA PHE A 271 18.60 -19.01 -8.84
C PHE A 271 18.33 -18.96 -7.32
N GLU A 272 18.46 -20.04 -6.58
CA GLU A 272 18.31 -20.02 -5.11
C GLU A 272 19.51 -19.32 -4.45
N GLN A 273 20.71 -19.52 -4.94
CA GLN A 273 21.90 -18.83 -4.46
C GLN A 273 21.87 -17.34 -4.84
N LEU A 274 21.45 -17.03 -6.07
CA LEU A 274 21.26 -15.66 -6.51
C LEU A 274 20.19 -14.94 -5.67
N GLU A 275 19.09 -15.60 -5.33
CA GLU A 275 18.03 -15.09 -4.48
C GLU A 275 18.53 -14.73 -3.07
N LYS A 276 19.38 -15.59 -2.49
CA LYS A 276 20.01 -15.31 -1.19
C LYS A 276 20.97 -14.13 -1.27
N PHE A 277 21.71 -13.99 -2.36
CA PHE A 277 22.67 -12.89 -2.54
C PHE A 277 21.94 -11.55 -2.80
N PHE A 278 21.03 -11.50 -3.77
CA PHE A 278 20.33 -10.27 -4.17
C PHE A 278 19.21 -9.86 -3.22
N LYS A 279 18.72 -10.74 -2.32
CA LYS A 279 17.61 -10.52 -1.38
C LYS A 279 16.25 -10.24 -2.06
N VAL A 280 16.12 -10.57 -3.33
CA VAL A 280 14.90 -10.42 -4.14
C VAL A 280 14.22 -11.78 -4.37
N SER A 281 13.06 -11.82 -5.01
CA SER A 281 12.43 -13.09 -5.42
C SER A 281 13.05 -13.67 -6.67
N GLN A 282 12.89 -14.96 -6.88
CA GLN A 282 13.36 -15.61 -8.12
C GLN A 282 12.69 -15.00 -9.37
N LEU A 283 11.44 -14.55 -9.28
CA LEU A 283 10.76 -13.87 -10.40
C LEU A 283 11.51 -12.61 -10.86
N VAL A 284 12.06 -11.83 -9.93
CA VAL A 284 12.89 -10.65 -10.26
C VAL A 284 14.19 -11.09 -10.95
N LEU A 285 14.80 -12.19 -10.48
CA LEU A 285 16.02 -12.72 -11.08
C LEU A 285 15.78 -13.34 -12.46
N PHE A 286 14.64 -14.01 -12.69
CA PHE A 286 14.27 -14.51 -14.02
C PHE A 286 14.10 -13.32 -14.99
N ARG A 287 13.47 -12.25 -14.54
CA ARG A 287 13.32 -11.04 -15.35
C ARG A 287 14.67 -10.38 -15.64
N ALA A 288 15.55 -10.29 -14.65
CA ALA A 288 16.92 -9.78 -14.84
C ALA A 288 17.71 -10.65 -15.82
N ALA A 289 17.64 -11.99 -15.69
CA ALA A 289 18.29 -12.91 -16.59
C ALA A 289 17.83 -12.75 -18.05
N LEU A 290 16.52 -12.53 -18.26
CA LEU A 290 15.98 -12.23 -19.58
C LEU A 290 16.48 -10.86 -20.09
N THR A 291 16.40 -9.82 -19.26
CA THR A 291 16.81 -8.47 -19.60
C THR A 291 18.30 -8.39 -19.97
N TYR A 292 19.14 -9.18 -19.30
CA TYR A 292 20.59 -9.24 -19.55
C TYR A 292 21.00 -10.35 -20.55
N ASN A 293 20.02 -10.88 -21.31
CA ASN A 293 20.24 -11.89 -22.35
C ASN A 293 20.95 -13.18 -21.87
N LYS A 294 20.72 -13.57 -20.62
CA LYS A 294 21.25 -14.83 -20.05
C LYS A 294 20.33 -16.03 -20.32
N ILE A 295 19.04 -15.76 -20.52
CA ILE A 295 18.01 -16.73 -20.93
C ILE A 295 17.14 -16.09 -22.00
N ASP A 296 16.48 -16.92 -22.81
CA ASP A 296 15.51 -16.48 -23.81
C ASP A 296 14.06 -16.38 -23.22
N GLU A 297 13.14 -15.85 -24.02
CA GLU A 297 11.72 -15.70 -23.64
C GLU A 297 11.05 -17.06 -23.32
N LYS A 298 11.45 -18.12 -24.01
CA LYS A 298 10.91 -19.48 -23.81
C LYS A 298 11.32 -20.05 -22.45
N GLU A 299 12.60 -19.90 -22.11
CA GLU A 299 13.11 -20.33 -20.81
C GLU A 299 12.55 -19.46 -19.67
N TYR A 300 12.41 -18.15 -19.87
CA TYR A 300 11.75 -17.26 -18.93
C TYR A 300 10.32 -17.72 -18.62
N ALA A 301 9.52 -17.97 -19.66
CA ALA A 301 8.14 -18.44 -19.49
C ALA A 301 8.06 -19.79 -18.75
N ARG A 302 9.00 -20.70 -19.04
CA ARG A 302 9.13 -22.00 -18.37
C ARG A 302 9.41 -21.84 -16.88
N LEU A 303 10.39 -20.98 -16.52
CA LEU A 303 10.79 -20.73 -15.14
C LEU A 303 9.67 -20.06 -14.33
N VAL A 304 8.97 -19.06 -14.91
CA VAL A 304 7.82 -18.41 -14.25
C VAL A 304 6.71 -19.41 -13.97
N LYS A 305 6.34 -20.25 -14.95
CA LYS A 305 5.29 -21.27 -14.78
C LYS A 305 5.67 -22.30 -13.70
N LEU A 306 6.93 -22.73 -13.67
CA LEU A 306 7.43 -23.65 -12.64
C LEU A 306 7.36 -23.01 -11.26
N TYR A 307 7.82 -21.78 -11.12
CA TYR A 307 7.77 -21.02 -9.86
C TYR A 307 6.33 -20.86 -9.34
N GLU A 308 5.41 -20.46 -10.19
CA GLU A 308 4.00 -20.30 -9.82
C GLU A 308 3.36 -21.61 -9.35
N SER A 309 3.64 -22.73 -10.04
CA SER A 309 3.10 -24.05 -9.68
C SER A 309 3.60 -24.54 -8.33
N THR A 310 4.84 -24.18 -7.97
CA THR A 310 5.46 -24.59 -6.70
C THR A 310 5.01 -23.70 -5.54
N HIS A 311 4.81 -22.40 -5.77
CA HIS A 311 4.53 -21.42 -4.70
C HIS A 311 3.05 -21.19 -4.44
N LYS A 312 2.13 -21.56 -5.32
CA LYS A 312 0.67 -21.55 -5.06
C LYS A 312 0.26 -22.39 -3.82
N ARG A 313 1.06 -23.35 -3.41
CA ARG A 313 0.80 -24.22 -2.25
C ARG A 313 1.21 -23.61 -0.89
N ILE A 314 2.03 -22.56 -0.87
CA ILE A 314 2.64 -22.04 0.37
C ILE A 314 1.88 -20.83 0.94
N SER A 315 1.03 -20.17 0.16
CA SER A 315 0.38 -18.90 0.55
C SER A 315 -0.76 -19.03 1.57
N MET A 316 -1.10 -20.22 2.08
CA MET A 316 -2.24 -20.43 2.98
C MET A 316 -1.92 -20.41 4.49
N THR A 317 -0.68 -20.20 4.89
CA THR A 317 -0.30 -20.14 6.32
C THR A 317 0.34 -18.79 6.65
N GLY A 318 -0.49 -17.75 6.74
CA GLY A 318 -0.09 -16.47 7.33
C GLY A 318 -0.04 -16.61 8.85
N SER A 319 1.16 -16.69 9.46
CA SER A 319 1.29 -16.52 10.90
C SER A 319 0.96 -15.06 11.25
N GLY A 320 -0.08 -14.83 12.03
CA GLY A 320 -0.40 -13.53 12.60
C GLY A 320 0.79 -13.01 13.42
N GLY A 321 1.44 -11.94 12.96
CA GLY A 321 2.50 -11.26 13.73
C GLY A 321 1.90 -10.53 14.94
N ASP A 322 2.71 -10.36 16.00
CA ASP A 322 2.33 -9.53 17.15
C ASP A 322 1.91 -8.13 16.67
N PHE A 323 0.69 -7.72 17.02
CA PHE A 323 0.08 -6.44 16.64
C PHE A 323 1.03 -5.27 16.95
N TYR A 324 1.63 -5.22 18.12
CA TYR A 324 2.49 -4.11 18.54
C TYR A 324 3.82 -4.03 17.78
N ASN A 325 4.29 -5.14 17.22
CA ASN A 325 5.48 -5.14 16.38
C ASN A 325 5.18 -4.70 14.94
N VAL A 326 3.95 -4.86 14.48
CA VAL A 326 3.53 -4.54 13.10
C VAL A 326 2.86 -3.16 13.02
N ALA A 327 2.21 -2.70 14.10
CA ALA A 327 1.43 -1.47 14.12
C ALA A 327 2.23 -0.22 13.70
N PRO A 328 3.50 0.00 14.11
CA PRO A 328 4.27 1.14 13.66
C PRO A 328 4.47 1.19 12.15
N TYR A 329 4.59 0.04 11.48
CA TYR A 329 4.69 -0.03 10.02
C TYR A 329 3.33 0.20 9.34
N ARG A 330 2.23 -0.26 9.96
CA ARG A 330 0.86 -0.04 9.44
C ARG A 330 0.48 1.44 9.42
N VAL A 331 0.87 2.17 10.45
CA VAL A 331 0.60 3.61 10.56
C VAL A 331 1.70 4.49 9.97
N GLY A 332 2.84 3.90 9.55
CA GLY A 332 4.02 4.58 9.02
C GLY A 332 4.88 5.17 10.13
N ARG A 333 6.10 4.65 10.32
CA ARG A 333 7.02 5.17 11.36
C ARG A 333 7.38 6.63 11.10
N GLY A 334 7.71 6.97 9.85
CA GLY A 334 7.97 8.34 9.44
C GLY A 334 6.78 9.26 9.70
N PHE A 335 5.56 8.78 9.41
CA PHE A 335 4.33 9.53 9.69
C PHE A 335 4.12 9.77 11.19
N CYS A 336 4.37 8.76 12.03
CA CYS A 336 4.30 8.91 13.49
C CYS A 336 5.25 9.99 14.02
N ARG A 337 6.42 10.20 13.41
CA ARG A 337 7.34 11.28 13.79
C ARG A 337 6.70 12.65 13.59
N TYR A 338 6.10 12.91 12.42
CA TYR A 338 5.38 14.17 12.17
C TYR A 338 4.19 14.37 13.10
N VAL A 339 3.40 13.31 13.35
CA VAL A 339 2.28 13.37 14.32
C VAL A 339 2.78 13.71 15.73
N ASN A 340 3.88 13.10 16.18
CA ASN A 340 4.46 13.39 17.48
C ASN A 340 4.99 14.84 17.57
N GLU A 341 5.62 15.34 16.53
CA GLU A 341 6.09 16.71 16.44
C GLU A 341 4.91 17.71 16.50
N ALA A 342 3.84 17.43 15.76
CA ALA A 342 2.62 18.25 15.76
C ALA A 342 1.93 18.29 17.14
N ILE A 343 1.88 17.16 17.86
CA ILE A 343 1.36 17.10 19.23
C ILE A 343 2.25 17.95 20.17
N ASN A 344 3.55 17.76 20.11
CA ASN A 344 4.51 18.46 20.99
C ASN A 344 4.50 19.98 20.76
N SER A 345 4.24 20.42 19.53
CA SER A 345 4.12 21.85 19.18
C SER A 345 2.74 22.43 19.43
N GLY A 346 1.75 21.62 19.87
CA GLY A 346 0.37 22.03 20.05
C GLY A 346 -0.44 22.23 18.74
N ALA A 347 0.14 21.86 17.60
CA ALA A 347 -0.52 21.94 16.29
C ALA A 347 -1.54 20.82 16.06
N LEU A 348 -1.53 19.77 16.87
CA LEU A 348 -2.44 18.62 16.78
C LEU A 348 -2.87 18.19 18.18
N THR A 349 -4.17 18.01 18.39
CA THR A 349 -4.69 17.44 19.65
C THR A 349 -4.55 15.92 19.67
N TYR A 350 -4.57 15.32 20.85
CA TYR A 350 -4.55 13.86 20.98
C TYR A 350 -5.76 13.19 20.31
N THR A 351 -6.93 13.82 20.33
CA THR A 351 -8.15 13.29 19.69
C THR A 351 -7.98 13.22 18.18
N GLU A 352 -7.45 14.28 17.57
CA GLU A 352 -7.14 14.32 16.14
C GLU A 352 -6.07 13.29 15.77
N ALA A 353 -5.01 13.17 16.58
CA ALA A 353 -3.96 12.17 16.39
C ALA A 353 -4.52 10.73 16.46
N TYR A 354 -5.45 10.45 17.37
CA TYR A 354 -6.11 9.14 17.46
C TYR A 354 -6.91 8.82 16.19
N ASN A 355 -7.62 9.80 15.65
CA ASN A 355 -8.38 9.64 14.42
C ASN A 355 -7.45 9.44 13.22
N LEU A 356 -6.38 10.21 13.15
CA LEU A 356 -5.41 10.19 12.05
C LEU A 356 -4.64 8.86 11.97
N LEU A 357 -4.23 8.30 13.13
CA LEU A 357 -3.54 7.02 13.18
C LEU A 357 -4.49 5.82 13.25
N GLY A 358 -5.78 6.04 13.57
CA GLY A 358 -6.75 4.97 13.75
C GLY A 358 -6.50 4.11 15.00
N VAL A 359 -5.76 4.64 15.98
CA VAL A 359 -5.46 4.00 17.29
C VAL A 359 -5.62 4.98 18.42
N LYS A 360 -6.00 4.52 19.61
CA LYS A 360 -6.29 5.39 20.75
C LYS A 360 -5.77 4.81 22.08
N GLY A 361 -5.68 5.68 23.08
CA GLY A 361 -5.35 5.29 24.45
C GLY A 361 -3.99 4.59 24.56
N LYS A 362 -3.94 3.45 25.26
CA LYS A 362 -2.71 2.68 25.48
C LYS A 362 -2.08 2.22 24.17
N THR A 363 -2.89 1.80 23.17
CA THR A 363 -2.40 1.37 21.86
C THR A 363 -1.67 2.50 21.14
N PHE A 364 -2.20 3.74 21.21
CA PHE A 364 -1.52 4.90 20.64
C PHE A 364 -0.15 5.12 21.29
N ALA A 365 -0.09 5.11 22.64
CA ALA A 365 1.16 5.31 23.37
C ALA A 365 2.24 4.26 23.00
N GLU A 366 1.85 2.98 22.88
CA GLU A 366 2.77 1.90 22.48
C GLU A 366 3.24 2.05 21.04
N VAL A 367 2.34 2.41 20.11
CA VAL A 367 2.71 2.65 18.70
C VAL A 367 3.69 3.79 18.60
N MET A 368 3.43 4.91 19.29
CA MET A 368 4.31 6.08 19.29
C MET A 368 5.68 5.79 19.93
N LYS A 369 5.71 5.00 21.01
CA LYS A 369 6.96 4.54 21.62
C LYS A 369 7.79 3.71 20.64
N LYS A 370 7.22 2.68 20.05
CA LYS A 370 7.90 1.80 19.09
C LYS A 370 8.33 2.50 17.79
N ALA A 371 7.58 3.51 17.35
CA ALA A 371 7.96 4.32 16.21
C ALA A 371 9.22 5.16 16.46
N LYS A 372 9.56 5.46 17.74
CA LYS A 372 10.78 6.17 18.14
C LYS A 372 11.99 5.23 18.31
N GLU A 373 11.75 3.99 18.70
CA GLU A 373 12.81 3.00 19.03
C GLU A 373 13.39 2.30 17.77
N GLY A 374 12.79 2.44 16.63
CA GLY A 374 13.20 1.82 15.37
C GLY A 374 13.62 2.80 14.32
#